data_ea81b099b8534cc5c46d386d44ac3594
#
_entry.id   ea81b099b8534cc5c46d386d44ac3594
#
_cell.length_a   1.000
_cell.length_b   1.000
_cell.length_c   1.000
_cell.angle_alpha   90.00
_cell.angle_beta   90.00
_cell.angle_gamma   90.00
#
_symmetry.space_group_name_H-M   'P 1'
#
loop_
_entity.id
_entity.type
_entity.pdbx_description
1 polymer ?
#
loop_
_entity_poly.entity_id
_entity_poly.type
_entity_poly.pdbx_seq_one_letter_code
_entity_poly.pdbx_strand_id
1 'polypeptide(L)'
;SAFEDSTASRMIRLVEESSAQKGHTEKLITRFAKVYTPLVVVCAALVAFLPPILGVGTLKEWIMRSLVFLVASCPCALVISVPLGLYSGVGAISKQGVLVKGTKFLEPLAKAKAVVLDKTGTLTTGELEVSSAQALIPEDQQQFEQLTALAEGYSAHPIAQAVLKALPKGSQTEQAANVQEIAGKGIRMTYQEKTLLCGSLRLLEEDGIDTSNLPKANVYTAYDGKVLGYVILSDRPREEAAKAIAQWKQSGIEKTVMLTGDSALSAQRVKEKCGVDEMRTDLLPQDKLTELQKLKAQGNKVIFVGDGINDAPVLAAADVGIAMGMGT
;
A
#
# COMPACT_ATOMS: atom_id res chain seq x y z
N SER A 1 -4.21 -23.65 25.93
CA SER A 1 -3.61 -23.69 24.61
C SER A 1 -4.51 -23.21 23.48
N ALA A 2 -5.81 -23.53 23.41
CA ALA A 2 -6.71 -23.02 22.35
C ALA A 2 -7.02 -21.51 22.46
N PHE A 3 -6.82 -20.91 23.63
CA PHE A 3 -7.01 -19.49 23.87
C PHE A 3 -5.80 -18.64 23.41
N GLU A 4 -4.61 -19.21 23.41
CA GLU A 4 -3.38 -18.52 23.00
C GLU A 4 -3.27 -18.28 21.48
N ASP A 5 -3.97 -19.08 20.67
CA ASP A 5 -3.97 -19.01 19.21
C ASP A 5 -5.18 -18.27 18.62
N SER A 6 -6.05 -17.69 19.46
CA SER A 6 -7.20 -16.95 18.96
C SER A 6 -6.77 -15.63 18.31
N THR A 7 -7.49 -15.19 17.28
CA THR A 7 -7.28 -13.90 16.60
C THR A 7 -7.28 -12.73 17.59
N ALA A 8 -8.11 -12.83 18.65
CA ALA A 8 -8.17 -11.85 19.73
C ALA A 8 -6.88 -11.80 20.55
N SER A 9 -6.28 -12.96 20.89
CA SER A 9 -5.01 -13.02 21.63
C SER A 9 -3.83 -12.49 20.80
N ARG A 10 -3.83 -12.74 19.49
CA ARG A 10 -2.86 -12.13 18.56
C ARG A 10 -3.03 -10.62 18.48
N MET A 11 -4.26 -10.10 18.43
CA MET A 11 -4.51 -8.67 18.46
C MET A 11 -4.08 -8.03 19.78
N ILE A 12 -4.35 -8.65 20.92
CA ILE A 12 -3.92 -8.15 22.22
C ILE A 12 -2.39 -8.10 22.31
N ARG A 13 -1.68 -9.15 21.89
CA ARG A 13 -0.20 -9.16 21.83
C ARG A 13 0.34 -8.06 20.90
N LEU A 14 -0.24 -7.89 19.71
CA LEU A 14 0.18 -6.84 18.79
C LEU A 14 -0.07 -5.44 19.36
N VAL A 15 -1.12 -5.24 20.15
CA VAL A 15 -1.38 -3.98 20.85
C VAL A 15 -0.41 -3.79 22.01
N GLU A 16 -0.06 -4.82 22.76
CA GLU A 16 0.93 -4.78 23.83
C GLU A 16 2.35 -4.50 23.28
N GLU A 17 2.77 -5.19 22.23
CA GLU A 17 4.05 -4.94 21.56
C GLU A 17 4.09 -3.53 20.92
N SER A 18 2.96 -3.05 20.43
CA SER A 18 2.81 -1.70 19.88
C SER A 18 2.94 -0.63 20.96
N SER A 19 2.47 -0.89 22.16
CA SER A 19 2.59 0.04 23.28
C SER A 19 4.02 0.24 23.75
N ALA A 20 4.93 -0.71 23.45
CA ALA A 20 6.36 -0.59 23.76
C ALA A 20 7.08 0.45 22.86
N GLN A 21 6.52 0.83 21.71
CA GLN A 21 7.13 1.78 20.78
C GLN A 21 6.61 3.21 20.98
N LYS A 22 7.12 3.87 22.03
CA LYS A 22 6.74 5.24 22.41
C LYS A 22 7.06 6.27 21.33
N GLY A 23 6.11 7.14 21.04
CA GLY A 23 6.25 8.28 20.13
C GLY A 23 7.25 9.34 20.64
N HIS A 24 7.64 10.27 19.77
CA HIS A 24 8.58 11.34 20.11
C HIS A 24 8.03 12.24 21.24
N THR A 25 6.76 12.58 21.20
CA THR A 25 6.08 13.38 22.22
C THR A 25 6.08 12.69 23.59
N GLU A 26 5.85 11.39 23.66
CA GLU A 26 5.95 10.62 24.93
C GLU A 26 7.37 10.62 25.50
N LYS A 27 8.38 10.50 24.63
CA LYS A 27 9.80 10.58 25.02
C LYS A 27 10.16 11.97 25.55
N LEU A 28 9.62 13.06 24.97
CA LEU A 28 9.80 14.42 25.43
C LEU A 28 9.21 14.61 26.83
N ILE A 29 7.99 14.14 27.07
CA ILE A 29 7.34 14.22 28.37
C ILE A 29 8.15 13.45 29.42
N THR A 30 8.62 12.25 29.09
CA THR A 30 9.46 11.46 29.99
C THR A 30 10.78 12.18 30.32
N ARG A 31 11.41 12.82 29.35
CA ARG A 31 12.64 13.61 29.55
C ARG A 31 12.37 14.85 30.40
N PHE A 32 11.28 15.56 30.14
CA PHE A 32 10.84 16.69 30.93
C PHE A 32 10.63 16.29 32.39
N ALA A 33 9.87 15.21 32.64
CA ALA A 33 9.61 14.74 33.99
C ALA A 33 10.89 14.35 34.76
N LYS A 34 11.91 13.78 34.10
CA LYS A 34 13.20 13.44 34.71
C LYS A 34 13.97 14.66 35.24
N VAL A 35 13.79 15.83 34.66
CA VAL A 35 14.45 17.06 35.12
C VAL A 35 13.54 17.86 36.04
N TYR A 36 12.27 17.98 35.68
CA TYR A 36 11.28 18.78 36.41
C TYR A 36 11.03 18.24 37.81
N THR A 37 10.85 16.93 37.98
CA THR A 37 10.52 16.31 39.28
C THR A 37 11.62 16.56 40.33
N PRO A 38 12.91 16.27 40.08
CA PRO A 38 13.97 16.61 41.04
C PRO A 38 14.05 18.09 41.37
N LEU A 39 13.86 18.97 40.35
CA LEU A 39 13.88 20.43 40.58
C LEU A 39 12.78 20.87 41.54
N VAL A 40 11.55 20.40 41.32
CA VAL A 40 10.41 20.70 42.20
C VAL A 40 10.63 20.18 43.63
N VAL A 41 11.19 18.97 43.78
CA VAL A 41 11.51 18.38 45.08
C VAL A 41 12.57 19.22 45.82
N VAL A 42 13.61 19.68 45.11
CA VAL A 42 14.63 20.56 45.70
C VAL A 42 14.02 21.91 46.13
N CYS A 43 13.19 22.52 45.27
CA CYS A 43 12.47 23.74 45.60
C CYS A 43 11.56 23.57 46.83
N ALA A 44 10.83 22.45 46.90
CA ALA A 44 9.99 22.12 48.03
C ALA A 44 10.80 21.96 49.32
N ALA A 45 11.95 21.31 49.27
CA ALA A 45 12.86 21.21 50.42
C ALA A 45 13.38 22.57 50.86
N LEU A 46 13.74 23.45 49.93
CA LEU A 46 14.13 24.82 50.23
C LEU A 46 12.99 25.61 50.91
N VAL A 47 11.75 25.48 50.40
CA VAL A 47 10.56 26.10 50.99
C VAL A 47 10.28 25.55 52.40
N ALA A 48 10.52 24.28 52.65
CA ALA A 48 10.28 23.66 53.96
C ALA A 48 11.30 24.07 55.02
N PHE A 49 12.58 24.17 54.66
CA PHE A 49 13.65 24.31 55.65
C PHE A 49 14.29 25.70 55.71
N LEU A 50 14.39 26.42 54.60
CA LEU A 50 15.11 27.69 54.57
C LEU A 50 14.44 28.76 55.43
N PRO A 51 13.12 29.01 55.39
CA PRO A 51 12.50 30.07 56.20
C PRO A 51 12.54 29.82 57.72
N PRO A 52 12.32 28.58 58.26
CA PRO A 52 12.51 28.30 59.65
C PRO A 52 13.95 28.52 60.14
N ILE A 53 14.96 28.19 59.33
CA ILE A 53 16.37 28.43 59.62
C ILE A 53 16.67 29.92 59.73
N LEU A 54 15.99 30.73 58.94
CA LEU A 54 16.08 32.21 58.97
C LEU A 54 15.21 32.85 60.06
N GLY A 55 14.56 32.05 60.88
CA GLY A 55 13.73 32.54 61.99
C GLY A 55 12.32 32.98 61.57
N VAL A 56 11.86 32.63 60.39
CA VAL A 56 10.55 33.01 59.84
C VAL A 56 9.54 31.85 60.02
N GLY A 57 8.66 31.98 61.03
CA GLY A 57 7.57 31.02 61.30
C GLY A 57 8.04 29.67 61.87
N THR A 58 7.12 28.71 61.98
CA THR A 58 7.41 27.39 62.51
C THR A 58 7.72 26.37 61.42
N LEU A 59 8.56 25.37 61.73
CA LEU A 59 8.89 24.29 60.81
C LEU A 59 7.61 23.55 60.31
N LYS A 60 6.63 23.36 61.19
CA LYS A 60 5.37 22.73 60.88
C LYS A 60 4.58 23.46 59.79
N GLU A 61 4.50 24.78 59.87
CA GLU A 61 3.81 25.62 58.87
C GLU A 61 4.50 25.55 57.52
N TRP A 62 5.82 25.62 57.48
CA TRP A 62 6.58 25.59 56.23
C TRP A 62 6.61 24.22 55.60
N ILE A 63 6.59 23.13 56.36
CA ILE A 63 6.36 21.78 55.82
C ILE A 63 4.98 21.71 55.17
N MET A 64 3.93 22.20 55.81
CA MET A 64 2.58 22.18 55.17
C MET A 64 2.54 23.00 53.87
N ARG A 65 3.18 24.17 53.85
CA ARG A 65 3.29 24.97 52.61
C ARG A 65 4.08 24.28 51.52
N SER A 66 5.16 23.61 51.87
CA SER A 66 5.96 22.80 50.95
C SER A 66 5.17 21.63 50.36
N LEU A 67 4.36 20.93 51.16
CA LEU A 67 3.49 19.87 50.68
C LEU A 67 2.42 20.40 49.71
N VAL A 68 1.81 21.57 50.02
CA VAL A 68 0.87 22.24 49.09
C VAL A 68 1.58 22.60 47.78
N PHE A 69 2.80 23.15 47.85
CA PHE A 69 3.63 23.47 46.69
C PHE A 69 3.91 22.23 45.84
N LEU A 70 4.27 21.10 46.44
CA LEU A 70 4.50 19.82 45.72
C LEU A 70 3.26 19.37 44.97
N VAL A 71 2.09 19.38 45.62
CA VAL A 71 0.82 18.99 45.00
C VAL A 71 0.45 19.93 43.85
N ALA A 72 0.55 21.25 44.09
CA ALA A 72 0.22 22.26 43.06
C ALA A 72 1.19 22.24 41.86
N SER A 73 2.43 21.84 42.10
CA SER A 73 3.46 21.77 41.04
C SER A 73 3.43 20.45 40.26
N CYS A 74 2.48 19.56 40.52
CA CYS A 74 2.38 18.28 39.77
C CYS A 74 1.91 18.55 38.34
N PRO A 75 2.67 18.16 37.29
CA PRO A 75 2.22 18.26 35.90
C PRO A 75 1.31 17.08 35.50
N CYS A 76 0.48 16.59 36.45
CA CYS A 76 -0.29 15.36 36.30
C CYS A 76 -1.21 15.38 35.07
N ALA A 77 -1.82 16.53 34.78
CA ALA A 77 -2.66 16.72 33.60
C ALA A 77 -1.87 16.48 32.30
N LEU A 78 -0.65 16.99 32.18
CA LEU A 78 0.20 16.83 31.00
C LEU A 78 0.65 15.37 30.83
N VAL A 79 1.05 14.73 31.92
CA VAL A 79 1.58 13.35 31.92
C VAL A 79 0.52 12.33 31.56
N ILE A 80 -0.75 12.55 31.93
CA ILE A 80 -1.86 11.65 31.68
C ILE A 80 -2.57 11.97 30.35
N SER A 81 -2.83 13.25 30.05
CA SER A 81 -3.67 13.62 28.90
C SER A 81 -3.03 13.30 27.55
N VAL A 82 -1.70 13.42 27.43
CA VAL A 82 -1.03 13.15 26.15
C VAL A 82 -1.07 11.67 25.77
N PRO A 83 -0.66 10.70 26.61
CA PRO A 83 -0.85 9.29 26.32
C PRO A 83 -2.32 8.92 26.06
N LEU A 84 -3.23 9.43 26.88
CA LEU A 84 -4.66 9.15 26.71
C LEU A 84 -5.16 9.64 25.35
N GLY A 85 -4.77 10.82 24.90
CA GLY A 85 -5.11 11.34 23.57
C GLY A 85 -4.55 10.48 22.44
N LEU A 86 -3.29 10.04 22.55
CA LEU A 86 -2.65 9.18 21.56
C LEU A 86 -3.32 7.80 21.48
N TYR A 87 -3.60 7.16 22.62
CA TYR A 87 -4.30 5.87 22.65
C TYR A 87 -5.74 5.98 22.15
N SER A 88 -6.43 7.07 22.48
CA SER A 88 -7.75 7.35 21.93
C SER A 88 -7.73 7.48 20.41
N GLY A 89 -6.70 8.15 19.86
CA GLY A 89 -6.47 8.26 18.43
C GLY A 89 -6.22 6.89 17.77
N VAL A 90 -5.36 6.05 18.36
CA VAL A 90 -5.15 4.66 17.89
C VAL A 90 -6.46 3.88 17.91
N GLY A 91 -7.24 3.98 18.99
CA GLY A 91 -8.54 3.31 19.09
C GLY A 91 -9.54 3.77 18.03
N ALA A 92 -9.57 5.07 17.71
CA ALA A 92 -10.43 5.61 16.66
C ALA A 92 -10.06 5.07 15.26
N ILE A 93 -8.76 5.00 14.95
CA ILE A 93 -8.24 4.47 13.69
C ILE A 93 -8.53 2.96 13.59
N SER A 94 -8.33 2.22 14.69
CA SER A 94 -8.59 0.77 14.74
C SER A 94 -10.06 0.42 14.49
N LYS A 95 -11.01 1.25 14.92
CA LYS A 95 -12.44 1.08 14.61
C LYS A 95 -12.76 1.18 13.11
N GLN A 96 -11.88 1.79 12.32
CA GLN A 96 -11.99 1.88 10.86
C GLN A 96 -11.25 0.74 10.13
N GLY A 97 -10.82 -0.30 10.87
CA GLY A 97 -10.14 -1.47 10.30
C GLY A 97 -8.64 -1.28 10.08
N VAL A 98 -8.03 -0.22 10.61
CA VAL A 98 -6.60 0.03 10.46
C VAL A 98 -5.85 -0.30 11.75
N LEU A 99 -4.97 -1.31 11.72
CA LEU A 99 -4.13 -1.68 12.85
C LEU A 99 -2.90 -0.77 12.93
N VAL A 100 -2.84 0.06 13.98
CA VAL A 100 -1.70 0.94 14.24
C VAL A 100 -0.70 0.25 15.16
N LYS A 101 0.53 0.00 14.67
CA LYS A 101 1.60 -0.71 15.41
C LYS A 101 2.40 0.19 16.36
N GLY A 102 1.80 1.24 16.90
CA GLY A 102 2.39 2.10 17.93
C GLY A 102 2.12 3.58 17.73
N THR A 103 2.10 4.33 18.84
CA THR A 103 1.83 5.78 18.87
C THR A 103 2.89 6.61 18.12
N LYS A 104 4.10 6.05 17.91
CA LYS A 104 5.18 6.70 17.16
C LYS A 104 4.82 7.07 15.72
N PHE A 105 3.83 6.38 15.13
CA PHE A 105 3.40 6.62 13.75
C PHE A 105 2.39 7.76 13.61
N LEU A 106 1.66 8.12 14.69
CA LEU A 106 0.60 9.13 14.62
C LEU A 106 1.14 10.52 14.29
N GLU A 107 2.26 10.91 14.92
CA GLU A 107 2.86 12.23 14.71
C GLU A 107 3.45 12.40 13.29
N PRO A 108 4.24 11.45 12.74
CA PRO A 108 4.66 11.49 11.34
C PRO A 108 3.48 11.45 10.37
N LEU A 109 2.44 10.67 10.65
CA LEU A 109 1.21 10.61 9.83
C LEU A 109 0.55 11.99 9.73
N ALA A 110 0.39 12.68 10.85
CA ALA A 110 -0.21 14.02 10.89
C ALA A 110 0.65 15.11 10.20
N LYS A 111 1.97 14.89 10.10
CA LYS A 111 2.93 15.83 9.49
C LYS A 111 3.31 15.44 8.06
N ALA A 112 2.76 14.38 7.53
CA ALA A 112 3.11 13.90 6.20
C ALA A 112 2.68 14.90 5.12
N LYS A 113 3.56 15.11 4.14
CA LYS A 113 3.34 15.98 2.99
C LYS A 113 3.38 15.23 1.67
N ALA A 114 3.93 14.02 1.67
CA ALA A 114 4.02 13.17 0.50
C ALA A 114 3.51 11.76 0.80
N VAL A 115 2.77 11.20 -0.15
CA VAL A 115 2.32 9.81 -0.14
C VAL A 115 2.92 9.09 -1.35
N VAL A 116 3.61 8.01 -1.09
CA VAL A 116 4.17 7.11 -2.09
C VAL A 116 3.34 5.84 -2.10
N LEU A 117 2.94 5.40 -3.27
CA LEU A 117 1.99 4.32 -3.47
C LEU A 117 2.61 3.25 -4.36
N ASP A 118 2.54 2.00 -3.96
CA ASP A 118 2.73 0.91 -4.91
C ASP A 118 1.52 0.83 -5.86
N LYS A 119 1.73 0.27 -7.04
CA LYS A 119 0.65 0.07 -8.02
C LYS A 119 -0.14 -1.19 -7.71
N THR A 120 0.52 -2.35 -7.77
CA THR A 120 -0.12 -3.67 -7.77
C THR A 120 -0.60 -4.08 -6.38
N GLY A 121 -1.88 -4.45 -6.25
CA GLY A 121 -2.45 -4.81 -4.94
C GLY A 121 -2.71 -3.61 -4.01
N THR A 122 -2.26 -2.40 -4.36
CA THR A 122 -2.46 -1.16 -3.60
C THR A 122 -3.42 -0.22 -4.30
N LEU A 123 -2.99 0.45 -5.37
CA LEU A 123 -3.89 1.25 -6.21
C LEU A 123 -4.81 0.39 -7.08
N THR A 124 -4.42 -0.85 -7.31
CA THR A 124 -5.18 -1.84 -8.08
C THR A 124 -5.62 -2.99 -7.20
N THR A 125 -6.59 -3.76 -7.67
CA THR A 125 -7.11 -4.94 -6.95
C THR A 125 -6.23 -6.17 -7.08
N GLY A 126 -5.27 -6.17 -8.03
CA GLY A 126 -4.53 -7.35 -8.46
C GLY A 126 -5.32 -8.25 -9.42
N GLU A 127 -6.57 -7.91 -9.74
CA GLU A 127 -7.35 -8.57 -10.77
C GLU A 127 -7.00 -8.01 -12.14
N LEU A 128 -6.75 -8.90 -13.11
CA LEU A 128 -6.50 -8.51 -14.48
C LEU A 128 -7.81 -8.13 -15.19
N GLU A 129 -7.77 -7.04 -15.93
CA GLU A 129 -8.82 -6.66 -16.88
C GLU A 129 -8.23 -6.39 -18.26
N VAL A 130 -9.01 -6.63 -19.31
CA VAL A 130 -8.63 -6.26 -20.67
C VAL A 130 -8.73 -4.74 -20.81
N SER A 131 -7.60 -4.13 -21.07
CA SER A 131 -7.50 -2.69 -21.27
C SER A 131 -7.65 -2.30 -22.74
N SER A 132 -7.26 -3.21 -23.65
CA SER A 132 -7.43 -3.06 -25.09
C SER A 132 -7.38 -4.43 -25.74
N ALA A 133 -8.25 -4.67 -26.72
CA ALA A 133 -8.25 -5.82 -27.59
C ALA A 133 -8.41 -5.29 -29.03
N GLN A 134 -7.39 -5.42 -29.85
CA GLN A 134 -7.35 -4.81 -31.17
C GLN A 134 -6.84 -5.79 -32.23
N ALA A 135 -7.59 -5.88 -33.34
CA ALA A 135 -7.09 -6.53 -34.53
C ALA A 135 -6.05 -5.64 -35.22
N LEU A 136 -5.07 -6.24 -35.90
CA LEU A 136 -4.10 -5.50 -36.72
C LEU A 136 -4.74 -4.90 -37.96
N ILE A 137 -5.77 -5.55 -38.49
CA ILE A 137 -6.59 -5.07 -39.60
C ILE A 137 -8.01 -4.85 -39.04
N PRO A 138 -8.55 -3.62 -39.11
CA PRO A 138 -9.86 -3.30 -38.51
C PRO A 138 -11.03 -4.18 -38.96
N GLU A 139 -11.02 -4.64 -40.22
CA GLU A 139 -12.03 -5.52 -40.76
C GLU A 139 -12.04 -6.90 -40.09
N ASP A 140 -10.93 -7.35 -39.53
CA ASP A 140 -10.75 -8.66 -38.88
C ASP A 140 -11.12 -8.62 -37.38
N GLN A 141 -11.58 -7.50 -36.83
CA GLN A 141 -11.83 -7.33 -35.38
C GLN A 141 -12.77 -8.42 -34.83
N GLN A 142 -13.86 -8.68 -35.49
CA GLN A 142 -14.83 -9.69 -35.06
C GLN A 142 -14.24 -11.11 -35.07
N GLN A 143 -13.49 -11.46 -36.13
CA GLN A 143 -12.82 -12.75 -36.20
C GLN A 143 -11.74 -12.90 -35.14
N PHE A 144 -10.94 -11.86 -34.91
CA PHE A 144 -9.94 -11.82 -33.86
C PHE A 144 -10.56 -12.05 -32.46
N GLU A 145 -11.64 -11.34 -32.12
CA GLU A 145 -12.31 -11.49 -30.84
C GLU A 145 -12.90 -12.89 -30.64
N GLN A 146 -13.54 -13.43 -31.66
CA GLN A 146 -14.13 -14.77 -31.63
C GLN A 146 -13.07 -15.88 -31.46
N LEU A 147 -11.99 -15.82 -32.24
CA LEU A 147 -10.92 -16.84 -32.18
C LEU A 147 -10.11 -16.74 -30.90
N THR A 148 -9.90 -15.50 -30.38
CA THR A 148 -9.26 -15.26 -29.06
C THR A 148 -10.13 -15.86 -27.95
N ALA A 149 -11.41 -15.56 -27.93
CA ALA A 149 -12.34 -16.10 -26.93
C ALA A 149 -12.47 -17.63 -27.02
N LEU A 150 -12.46 -18.21 -28.24
CA LEU A 150 -12.47 -19.65 -28.44
C LEU A 150 -11.22 -20.30 -27.84
N ALA A 151 -10.02 -19.77 -28.14
CA ALA A 151 -8.78 -20.33 -27.64
C ALA A 151 -8.68 -20.22 -26.12
N GLU A 152 -8.93 -19.02 -25.55
CA GLU A 152 -8.84 -18.79 -24.10
C GLU A 152 -9.91 -19.57 -23.32
N GLY A 153 -10.99 -19.98 -23.96
CA GLY A 153 -12.01 -20.88 -23.37
C GLY A 153 -11.47 -22.24 -22.92
N TYR A 154 -10.32 -22.66 -23.41
CA TYR A 154 -9.66 -23.93 -23.05
C TYR A 154 -8.60 -23.73 -21.93
N SER A 155 -8.38 -22.54 -21.41
CA SER A 155 -7.43 -22.29 -20.33
C SER A 155 -8.13 -21.86 -19.05
N ALA A 156 -7.62 -22.36 -17.92
CA ALA A 156 -8.03 -21.90 -16.58
C ALA A 156 -7.17 -20.74 -16.06
N HIS A 157 -6.23 -20.23 -16.85
CA HIS A 157 -5.30 -19.20 -16.44
C HIS A 157 -6.02 -17.87 -16.13
N PRO A 158 -5.60 -17.06 -15.13
CA PRO A 158 -6.21 -15.76 -14.82
C PRO A 158 -6.29 -14.79 -16.02
N ILE A 159 -5.31 -14.83 -16.92
CA ILE A 159 -5.31 -14.08 -18.19
C ILE A 159 -6.51 -14.47 -19.04
N ALA A 160 -6.71 -15.78 -19.24
CA ALA A 160 -7.82 -16.30 -20.02
C ALA A 160 -9.17 -15.88 -19.46
N GLN A 161 -9.33 -15.97 -18.14
CA GLN A 161 -10.55 -15.52 -17.47
C GLN A 161 -10.82 -14.03 -17.67
N ALA A 162 -9.78 -13.19 -17.63
CA ALA A 162 -9.90 -11.75 -17.88
C ALA A 162 -10.33 -11.48 -19.34
N VAL A 163 -9.74 -12.19 -20.29
CA VAL A 163 -10.08 -12.08 -21.72
C VAL A 163 -11.52 -12.52 -21.96
N LEU A 164 -11.94 -13.66 -21.40
CA LEU A 164 -13.31 -14.19 -21.56
C LEU A 164 -14.40 -13.33 -20.91
N LYS A 165 -14.05 -12.54 -19.89
CA LYS A 165 -14.98 -11.54 -19.31
C LYS A 165 -15.19 -10.34 -20.22
N ALA A 166 -14.20 -9.97 -21.01
CA ALA A 166 -14.18 -8.74 -21.81
C ALA A 166 -14.63 -8.96 -23.25
N LEU A 167 -14.29 -10.11 -23.85
CA LEU A 167 -14.64 -10.42 -25.22
C LEU A 167 -16.00 -11.12 -25.31
N PRO A 168 -16.75 -10.89 -26.41
CA PRO A 168 -18.03 -11.57 -26.62
C PRO A 168 -17.80 -13.07 -26.66
N LYS A 169 -18.62 -13.83 -25.94
CA LYS A 169 -18.57 -15.29 -25.95
C LYS A 169 -18.84 -15.77 -27.38
N GLY A 170 -17.79 -16.26 -28.04
CA GLY A 170 -17.94 -16.98 -29.31
C GLY A 170 -18.93 -18.12 -29.14
N SER A 171 -19.63 -18.48 -30.19
CA SER A 171 -20.51 -19.66 -30.17
C SER A 171 -19.67 -20.88 -29.85
N GLN A 172 -19.88 -21.49 -28.70
CA GLN A 172 -19.17 -22.69 -28.21
C GLN A 172 -19.49 -23.97 -29.07
N THR A 173 -20.12 -23.80 -30.22
CA THR A 173 -20.63 -24.88 -31.07
C THR A 173 -19.60 -25.40 -32.04
N GLU A 174 -18.47 -24.72 -32.24
CA GLU A 174 -17.46 -25.17 -33.17
C GLU A 174 -16.35 -25.93 -32.45
N GLN A 175 -16.14 -27.18 -32.79
CA GLN A 175 -15.18 -28.06 -32.13
C GLN A 175 -13.75 -27.72 -32.60
N ALA A 176 -12.93 -27.25 -31.67
CA ALA A 176 -11.47 -27.21 -31.85
C ALA A 176 -10.90 -28.63 -31.70
N ALA A 177 -9.93 -28.96 -32.51
CA ALA A 177 -9.19 -30.22 -32.44
C ALA A 177 -7.74 -29.97 -31.97
N ASN A 178 -7.09 -31.03 -31.46
CA ASN A 178 -5.67 -31.00 -31.08
C ASN A 178 -5.30 -29.82 -30.11
N VAL A 179 -6.15 -29.54 -29.14
CA VAL A 179 -5.91 -28.45 -28.19
C VAL A 179 -4.75 -28.80 -27.25
N GLN A 180 -3.73 -27.96 -27.23
CA GLN A 180 -2.55 -28.07 -26.38
C GLN A 180 -2.34 -26.77 -25.61
N GLU A 181 -2.42 -26.80 -24.29
CA GLU A 181 -1.99 -25.72 -23.44
C GLU A 181 -0.48 -25.84 -23.16
N ILE A 182 0.29 -24.85 -23.59
CA ILE A 182 1.75 -24.81 -23.44
C ILE A 182 2.07 -23.92 -22.27
N ALA A 183 2.59 -24.49 -21.18
CA ALA A 183 2.86 -23.83 -19.95
C ALA A 183 3.70 -22.55 -20.13
N GLY A 184 3.19 -21.40 -19.64
CA GLY A 184 3.84 -20.09 -19.71
C GLY A 184 3.87 -19.46 -21.13
N LYS A 185 3.24 -20.06 -22.13
CA LYS A 185 3.24 -19.53 -23.49
C LYS A 185 1.84 -19.28 -24.04
N GLY A 186 0.87 -20.16 -23.79
CA GLY A 186 -0.49 -20.03 -24.30
C GLY A 186 -1.04 -21.33 -24.87
N ILE A 187 -1.94 -21.22 -25.84
CA ILE A 187 -2.71 -22.31 -26.41
C ILE A 187 -2.42 -22.45 -27.91
N ARG A 188 -2.20 -23.67 -28.31
CA ARG A 188 -2.15 -24.10 -29.71
C ARG A 188 -3.30 -25.07 -29.98
N MET A 189 -4.03 -24.88 -31.06
CA MET A 189 -5.11 -25.76 -31.47
C MET A 189 -5.31 -25.77 -32.99
N THR A 190 -6.06 -26.74 -33.47
CA THR A 190 -6.53 -26.78 -34.84
C THR A 190 -8.00 -26.36 -34.89
N TYR A 191 -8.31 -25.35 -35.68
CA TYR A 191 -9.66 -24.84 -35.91
C TYR A 191 -9.91 -24.73 -37.40
N GLN A 192 -10.97 -25.37 -37.92
CA GLN A 192 -11.29 -25.43 -39.36
C GLN A 192 -10.06 -25.85 -40.21
N GLU A 193 -9.39 -26.94 -39.80
CA GLU A 193 -8.18 -27.49 -40.42
C GLU A 193 -6.94 -26.58 -40.45
N LYS A 194 -7.00 -25.42 -39.78
CA LYS A 194 -5.91 -24.44 -39.70
C LYS A 194 -5.41 -24.29 -38.26
N THR A 195 -4.15 -23.89 -38.14
CA THR A 195 -3.52 -23.66 -36.82
C THR A 195 -4.00 -22.33 -36.23
N LEU A 196 -4.53 -22.41 -35.02
CA LEU A 196 -4.84 -21.26 -34.17
C LEU A 196 -3.89 -21.24 -32.98
N LEU A 197 -3.24 -20.10 -32.79
CA LEU A 197 -2.34 -19.83 -31.67
C LEU A 197 -2.89 -18.64 -30.87
N CYS A 198 -2.91 -18.76 -29.54
CA CYS A 198 -3.30 -17.67 -28.64
C CYS A 198 -2.39 -17.66 -27.42
N GLY A 199 -1.62 -16.61 -27.22
CA GLY A 199 -0.69 -16.54 -26.09
C GLY A 199 0.41 -15.50 -26.24
N SER A 200 1.55 -15.78 -25.61
CA SER A 200 2.71 -14.87 -25.59
C SER A 200 3.42 -14.78 -26.94
N LEU A 201 4.20 -13.72 -27.11
CA LEU A 201 5.04 -13.53 -28.30
C LEU A 201 5.91 -14.75 -28.60
N ARG A 202 6.46 -15.40 -27.56
CA ARG A 202 7.30 -16.61 -27.69
C ARG A 202 6.59 -17.79 -28.35
N LEU A 203 5.27 -17.90 -28.12
CA LEU A 203 4.48 -18.97 -28.78
C LEU A 203 4.45 -18.78 -30.29
N LEU A 204 4.30 -17.54 -30.75
CA LEU A 204 4.25 -17.19 -32.16
C LEU A 204 5.62 -17.38 -32.83
N GLU A 205 6.69 -16.95 -32.17
CA GLU A 205 8.08 -17.08 -32.63
C GLU A 205 8.47 -18.56 -32.84
N GLU A 206 8.08 -19.43 -31.92
CA GLU A 206 8.33 -20.90 -32.05
C GLU A 206 7.59 -21.55 -33.20
N ASP A 207 6.48 -20.97 -33.62
CA ASP A 207 5.73 -21.40 -34.83
C ASP A 207 6.23 -20.70 -36.10
N GLY A 208 7.32 -19.94 -36.03
CA GLY A 208 7.94 -19.27 -37.18
C GLY A 208 7.19 -18.04 -37.69
N ILE A 209 6.32 -17.45 -36.87
CA ILE A 209 5.57 -16.22 -37.23
C ILE A 209 6.47 -15.01 -36.97
N ASP A 210 6.55 -14.11 -37.94
CA ASP A 210 7.28 -12.85 -37.78
C ASP A 210 6.57 -11.91 -36.77
N THR A 211 7.29 -11.58 -35.70
CA THR A 211 6.80 -10.77 -34.58
C THR A 211 7.45 -9.38 -34.52
N SER A 212 8.33 -9.04 -35.48
CA SER A 212 9.23 -7.89 -35.42
C SER A 212 8.50 -6.54 -35.32
N ASN A 213 7.29 -6.45 -35.87
CA ASN A 213 6.52 -5.19 -35.94
C ASN A 213 5.27 -5.22 -35.04
N LEU A 214 5.16 -6.18 -34.13
CA LEU A 214 3.98 -6.27 -33.26
C LEU A 214 4.10 -5.31 -32.07
N PRO A 215 3.02 -4.65 -31.70
CA PRO A 215 2.98 -3.83 -30.47
C PRO A 215 3.16 -4.71 -29.24
N LYS A 216 3.80 -4.17 -28.19
CA LYS A 216 3.98 -4.89 -26.93
C LYS A 216 2.62 -5.15 -26.25
N ALA A 217 2.25 -6.40 -26.12
CA ALA A 217 0.99 -6.85 -25.54
C ALA A 217 1.17 -8.10 -24.67
N ASN A 218 0.10 -8.53 -24.02
CA ASN A 218 0.13 -9.70 -23.13
C ASN A 218 -0.27 -11.00 -23.86
N VAL A 219 -1.23 -10.90 -24.77
CA VAL A 219 -1.74 -12.03 -25.56
C VAL A 219 -1.81 -11.64 -27.01
N TYR A 220 -1.38 -12.50 -27.89
CA TYR A 220 -1.47 -12.38 -29.34
C TYR A 220 -2.25 -13.55 -29.87
N THR A 221 -3.07 -13.32 -30.90
CA THR A 221 -3.82 -14.36 -31.58
C THR A 221 -3.39 -14.41 -33.02
N ALA A 222 -2.96 -15.59 -33.45
CA ALA A 222 -2.58 -15.86 -34.84
C ALA A 222 -3.39 -17.03 -35.39
N TYR A 223 -3.80 -16.92 -36.65
CA TYR A 223 -4.57 -17.92 -37.37
C TYR A 223 -4.00 -18.12 -38.77
N ASP A 224 -3.80 -19.38 -39.15
CA ASP A 224 -3.24 -19.73 -40.44
C ASP A 224 -1.91 -19.04 -40.78
N GLY A 225 -1.02 -18.94 -39.77
CA GLY A 225 0.28 -18.27 -39.89
C GLY A 225 0.25 -16.74 -39.90
N LYS A 226 -0.91 -16.10 -39.74
CA LYS A 226 -1.05 -14.62 -39.70
C LYS A 226 -1.50 -14.16 -38.34
N VAL A 227 -0.85 -13.12 -37.80
CA VAL A 227 -1.29 -12.47 -36.56
C VAL A 227 -2.53 -11.63 -36.86
N LEU A 228 -3.64 -11.97 -36.19
CA LEU A 228 -4.90 -11.25 -36.32
C LEU A 228 -4.95 -9.99 -35.43
N GLY A 229 -4.43 -10.13 -34.18
CA GLY A 229 -4.52 -9.04 -33.23
C GLY A 229 -3.84 -9.35 -31.91
N TYR A 230 -4.05 -8.46 -30.95
CA TYR A 230 -3.43 -8.54 -29.64
C TYR A 230 -4.36 -8.02 -28.54
N VAL A 231 -4.12 -8.52 -27.32
CA VAL A 231 -4.82 -8.09 -26.10
C VAL A 231 -3.82 -7.51 -25.11
N ILE A 232 -4.11 -6.32 -24.60
CA ILE A 232 -3.38 -5.70 -23.52
C ILE A 232 -4.20 -5.83 -22.24
N LEU A 233 -3.58 -6.41 -21.23
CA LEU A 233 -4.14 -6.55 -19.89
C LEU A 233 -3.54 -5.52 -18.96
N SER A 234 -4.32 -5.07 -18.01
CA SER A 234 -3.87 -4.22 -16.91
C SER A 234 -4.54 -4.65 -15.63
N ASP A 235 -3.91 -4.33 -14.50
CA ASP A 235 -4.56 -4.48 -13.21
C ASP A 235 -5.71 -3.49 -13.09
N ARG A 236 -6.84 -3.97 -12.59
CA ARG A 236 -8.04 -3.15 -12.35
C ARG A 236 -7.78 -2.13 -11.23
N PRO A 237 -7.87 -0.82 -11.50
CA PRO A 237 -7.76 0.19 -10.45
C PRO A 237 -8.92 0.06 -9.45
N ARG A 238 -8.61 0.28 -8.16
CA ARG A 238 -9.65 0.33 -7.12
C ARG A 238 -10.54 1.55 -7.32
N GLU A 239 -11.84 1.38 -7.20
CA GLU A 239 -12.82 2.46 -7.37
C GLU A 239 -12.63 3.58 -6.33
N GLU A 240 -12.20 3.20 -5.12
CA GLU A 240 -11.97 4.13 -4.01
C GLU A 240 -10.65 4.91 -4.12
N ALA A 241 -9.69 4.46 -4.95
CA ALA A 241 -8.34 5.03 -5.00
C ALA A 241 -8.36 6.52 -5.38
N ALA A 242 -9.11 6.90 -6.40
CA ALA A 242 -9.22 8.29 -6.84
C ALA A 242 -9.82 9.19 -5.74
N LYS A 243 -10.88 8.70 -5.07
CA LYS A 243 -11.51 9.42 -3.97
C LYS A 243 -10.57 9.60 -2.78
N ALA A 244 -9.84 8.53 -2.42
CA ALA A 244 -8.86 8.59 -1.33
C ALA A 244 -7.74 9.60 -1.62
N ILE A 245 -7.18 9.59 -2.82
CA ILE A 245 -6.13 10.54 -3.24
C ILE A 245 -6.65 11.98 -3.21
N ALA A 246 -7.86 12.22 -3.69
CA ALA A 246 -8.46 13.56 -3.63
C ALA A 246 -8.66 14.04 -2.18
N GLN A 247 -9.11 13.17 -1.28
CA GLN A 247 -9.24 13.49 0.15
C GLN A 247 -7.90 13.78 0.81
N TRP A 248 -6.84 13.03 0.49
CA TRP A 248 -5.50 13.28 1.02
C TRP A 248 -4.98 14.66 0.61
N LYS A 249 -5.17 15.04 -0.66
CA LYS A 249 -4.80 16.39 -1.15
C LYS A 249 -5.56 17.49 -0.40
N GLN A 250 -6.85 17.29 -0.15
CA GLN A 250 -7.65 18.22 0.68
C GLN A 250 -7.16 18.28 2.14
N SER A 251 -6.62 17.18 2.65
CA SER A 251 -6.08 17.08 4.02
C SER A 251 -4.65 17.62 4.16
N GLY A 252 -4.05 18.17 3.10
CA GLY A 252 -2.75 18.82 3.13
C GLY A 252 -1.58 17.96 2.65
N ILE A 253 -1.83 16.83 1.99
CA ILE A 253 -0.82 16.12 1.20
C ILE A 253 -0.53 16.92 -0.07
N GLU A 254 0.72 17.27 -0.25
CA GLU A 254 1.18 18.14 -1.35
C GLU A 254 1.60 17.33 -2.57
N LYS A 255 1.99 16.07 -2.37
CA LYS A 255 2.53 15.24 -3.45
C LYS A 255 2.12 13.77 -3.30
N THR A 256 1.66 13.17 -4.41
CA THR A 256 1.39 11.74 -4.52
C THR A 256 2.26 11.14 -5.62
N VAL A 257 2.97 10.05 -5.33
CA VAL A 257 3.91 9.41 -6.26
C VAL A 257 3.61 7.92 -6.33
N MET A 258 3.39 7.39 -7.53
CA MET A 258 3.25 5.95 -7.75
C MET A 258 4.60 5.35 -8.14
N LEU A 259 5.00 4.26 -7.46
CA LEU A 259 6.18 3.46 -7.80
C LEU A 259 5.73 2.10 -8.33
N THR A 260 6.26 1.68 -9.47
CA THR A 260 5.91 0.39 -10.08
C THR A 260 7.06 -0.21 -10.88
N GLY A 261 7.15 -1.53 -10.90
CA GLY A 261 8.01 -2.27 -11.83
C GLY A 261 7.44 -2.41 -13.24
N ASP A 262 6.20 -1.96 -13.45
CA ASP A 262 5.54 -2.05 -14.76
C ASP A 262 6.01 -0.97 -15.71
N SER A 263 5.69 -1.19 -17.00
CA SER A 263 5.97 -0.24 -18.07
C SER A 263 5.17 1.06 -17.92
N ALA A 264 5.71 2.14 -18.46
CA ALA A 264 5.09 3.45 -18.45
C ALA A 264 3.65 3.46 -19.02
N LEU A 265 3.37 2.66 -20.06
CA LEU A 265 2.04 2.59 -20.67
C LEU A 265 0.98 2.04 -19.70
N SER A 266 1.32 0.96 -18.97
CA SER A 266 0.43 0.36 -17.95
C SER A 266 0.22 1.30 -16.77
N ALA A 267 1.29 1.98 -16.32
CA ALA A 267 1.27 2.89 -15.20
C ALA A 267 0.48 4.18 -15.48
N GLN A 268 0.57 4.71 -16.70
CA GLN A 268 -0.08 5.96 -17.09
C GLN A 268 -1.61 5.91 -16.90
N ARG A 269 -2.24 4.81 -17.27
CA ARG A 269 -3.69 4.62 -17.09
C ARG A 269 -4.11 4.65 -15.61
N VAL A 270 -3.35 3.98 -14.76
CA VAL A 270 -3.63 3.96 -13.31
C VAL A 270 -3.41 5.36 -12.73
N LYS A 271 -2.34 6.05 -13.14
CA LYS A 271 -2.07 7.43 -12.75
C LYS A 271 -3.24 8.36 -13.07
N GLU A 272 -3.74 8.32 -14.30
CA GLU A 272 -4.86 9.16 -14.76
C GLU A 272 -6.16 8.83 -14.04
N LYS A 273 -6.53 7.55 -13.97
CA LYS A 273 -7.74 7.11 -13.27
C LYS A 273 -7.74 7.46 -11.78
N CYS A 274 -6.59 7.29 -11.10
CA CYS A 274 -6.49 7.54 -9.67
C CYS A 274 -6.14 9.00 -9.31
N GLY A 275 -5.68 9.82 -10.25
CA GLY A 275 -5.31 11.22 -10.00
C GLY A 275 -3.99 11.38 -9.23
N VAL A 276 -3.04 10.45 -9.42
CA VAL A 276 -1.68 10.52 -8.85
C VAL A 276 -0.86 11.59 -9.60
N ASP A 277 -0.05 12.38 -8.88
CA ASP A 277 0.70 13.49 -9.49
C ASP A 277 1.88 13.00 -10.33
N GLU A 278 2.68 12.09 -9.79
CA GLU A 278 3.87 11.58 -10.45
C GLU A 278 3.90 10.04 -10.46
N MET A 279 4.61 9.47 -11.41
CA MET A 279 4.89 8.04 -11.45
C MET A 279 6.36 7.78 -11.74
N ARG A 280 6.87 6.65 -11.24
CA ARG A 280 8.15 6.07 -11.57
C ARG A 280 7.92 4.63 -11.99
N THR A 281 8.38 4.26 -13.16
CA THR A 281 8.11 2.98 -13.83
C THR A 281 9.39 2.18 -14.02
N ASP A 282 9.23 0.92 -14.41
CA ASP A 282 10.33 0.00 -14.70
C ASP A 282 11.33 -0.15 -13.53
N LEU A 283 10.83 -0.01 -12.27
CA LEU A 283 11.64 -0.03 -11.06
C LEU A 283 11.87 -1.47 -10.57
N LEU A 284 13.11 -1.78 -10.24
CA LEU A 284 13.43 -2.94 -9.40
C LEU A 284 13.07 -2.67 -7.93
N PRO A 285 12.91 -3.69 -7.08
CA PRO A 285 12.58 -3.48 -5.66
C PRO A 285 13.54 -2.54 -4.92
N GLN A 286 14.84 -2.59 -5.24
CA GLN A 286 15.85 -1.71 -4.67
C GLN A 286 15.72 -0.25 -5.13
N ASP A 287 15.24 -0.04 -6.37
CA ASP A 287 15.04 1.31 -6.92
C ASP A 287 13.89 2.02 -6.22
N LYS A 288 12.83 1.29 -5.84
CA LYS A 288 11.73 1.83 -5.02
C LYS A 288 12.23 2.43 -3.71
N LEU A 289 13.17 1.74 -3.03
CA LEU A 289 13.78 2.23 -1.80
C LEU A 289 14.59 3.52 -2.05
N THR A 290 15.34 3.56 -3.13
CA THR A 290 16.15 4.73 -3.52
C THR A 290 15.24 5.94 -3.82
N GLU A 291 14.15 5.75 -4.55
CA GLU A 291 13.18 6.82 -4.83
C GLU A 291 12.50 7.34 -3.56
N LEU A 292 12.13 6.44 -2.63
CA LEU A 292 11.60 6.84 -1.32
C LEU A 292 12.62 7.71 -0.56
N GLN A 293 13.90 7.31 -0.52
CA GLN A 293 14.96 8.06 0.16
C GLN A 293 15.17 9.45 -0.44
N LYS A 294 15.11 9.59 -1.78
CA LYS A 294 15.18 10.89 -2.45
C LYS A 294 14.03 11.82 -2.02
N LEU A 295 12.82 11.30 -1.90
CA LEU A 295 11.67 12.07 -1.43
C LEU A 295 11.83 12.51 0.03
N LYS A 296 12.33 11.64 0.89
CA LYS A 296 12.63 11.97 2.31
C LYS A 296 13.74 13.02 2.42
N ALA A 297 14.77 12.97 1.57
CA ALA A 297 15.87 13.95 1.56
C ALA A 297 15.39 15.38 1.22
N GLN A 298 14.22 15.55 0.61
CA GLN A 298 13.58 16.85 0.38
C GLN A 298 12.99 17.47 1.65
N GLY A 299 13.13 16.81 2.82
CA GLY A 299 12.67 17.32 4.11
C GLY A 299 11.21 16.97 4.44
N ASN A 300 10.51 16.25 3.59
CA ASN A 300 9.12 15.86 3.81
C ASN A 300 9.01 14.59 4.66
N LYS A 301 7.98 14.52 5.51
CA LYS A 301 7.53 13.25 6.07
C LYS A 301 6.77 12.48 5.01
N VAL A 302 7.20 11.24 4.76
CA VAL A 302 6.70 10.41 3.66
C VAL A 302 5.93 9.21 4.21
N ILE A 303 4.70 9.04 3.73
CA ILE A 303 3.91 7.82 3.89
C ILE A 303 4.21 6.92 2.70
N PHE A 304 4.44 5.64 2.92
CA PHE A 304 4.46 4.63 1.88
C PHE A 304 3.30 3.65 2.08
N VAL A 305 2.55 3.38 1.02
CA VAL A 305 1.45 2.39 1.01
C VAL A 305 1.78 1.30 0.01
N GLY A 306 1.77 0.06 0.45
CA GLY A 306 2.12 -1.11 -0.37
C GLY A 306 1.40 -2.38 0.08
N ASP A 307 1.61 -3.52 -0.63
CA ASP A 307 0.99 -4.81 -0.34
C ASP A 307 1.58 -5.55 0.88
N GLY A 308 2.72 -5.10 1.37
CA GLY A 308 3.39 -5.66 2.54
C GLY A 308 4.28 -6.87 2.27
N ILE A 309 4.18 -7.53 1.14
CA ILE A 309 4.97 -8.73 0.80
C ILE A 309 6.24 -8.32 0.05
N ASN A 310 6.08 -7.67 -1.09
CA ASN A 310 7.19 -7.27 -1.95
C ASN A 310 7.88 -5.97 -1.50
N ASP A 311 7.14 -5.13 -0.81
CA ASP A 311 7.56 -3.77 -0.44
C ASP A 311 8.00 -3.65 1.03
N ALA A 312 8.20 -4.76 1.76
CA ALA A 312 8.57 -4.74 3.17
C ALA A 312 9.79 -3.84 3.50
N PRO A 313 10.88 -3.82 2.71
CA PRO A 313 12.00 -2.91 2.95
C PRO A 313 11.61 -1.44 2.78
N VAL A 314 10.76 -1.11 1.81
CA VAL A 314 10.31 0.26 1.53
C VAL A 314 9.35 0.74 2.62
N LEU A 315 8.42 -0.13 3.06
CA LEU A 315 7.52 0.10 4.19
C LEU A 315 8.29 0.42 5.48
N ALA A 316 9.35 -0.35 5.76
CA ALA A 316 10.18 -0.15 6.95
C ALA A 316 11.00 1.14 6.89
N ALA A 317 11.40 1.60 5.70
CA ALA A 317 12.22 2.79 5.50
C ALA A 317 11.40 4.09 5.48
N ALA A 318 10.08 4.03 5.25
CA ALA A 318 9.18 5.18 5.28
C ALA A 318 9.05 5.76 6.69
N ASP A 319 8.65 7.04 6.80
CA ASP A 319 8.29 7.62 8.11
C ASP A 319 7.01 6.95 8.66
N VAL A 320 6.08 6.63 7.76
CA VAL A 320 4.91 5.79 8.03
C VAL A 320 4.74 4.78 6.90
N GLY A 321 4.90 3.51 7.20
CA GLY A 321 4.58 2.42 6.28
C GLY A 321 3.17 1.89 6.54
N ILE A 322 2.35 1.81 5.50
CA ILE A 322 0.99 1.27 5.55
C ILE A 322 0.94 0.05 4.63
N ALA A 323 0.75 -1.13 5.21
CA ALA A 323 0.51 -2.34 4.44
C ALA A 323 -1.00 -2.49 4.21
N MET A 324 -1.38 -2.71 2.96
CA MET A 324 -2.76 -3.07 2.61
C MET A 324 -3.04 -4.48 3.11
N GLY A 325 -4.09 -4.63 3.94
CA GLY A 325 -4.60 -5.94 4.27
C GLY A 325 -5.26 -6.55 3.02
N MET A 326 -5.06 -7.85 2.79
CA MET A 326 -5.97 -8.55 1.90
C MET A 326 -7.34 -8.51 2.56
N GLY A 327 -8.29 -7.82 1.94
CA GLY A 327 -9.65 -7.73 2.46
C GLY A 327 -10.21 -9.15 2.60
N THR A 328 -10.34 -9.60 3.84
CA THR A 328 -11.07 -10.82 4.21
C THR A 328 -12.51 -10.45 4.45
#